data_8f5a3a84ecb149bd26c024cc36b7589d
#
_entry.id   8f5a3a84ecb149bd26c024cc36b7589d
#
_cell.length_a   1.000
_cell.length_b   1.000
_cell.length_c   1.000
_cell.angle_alpha   90.00
_cell.angle_beta   90.00
_cell.angle_gamma   90.00
#
_symmetry.space_group_name_H-M   'P 1'
#
loop_
_entity.id
_entity.type
_entity.pdbx_description
1 polymer ?
#
loop_
_entity_poly.entity_id
_entity_poly.type
_entity_poly.pdbx_seq_one_letter_code
_entity_poly.pdbx_strand_id
1 'polypeptide(L)'
;DTYHMPVSITRCSNNYGPKQHHEKLIPHIIEKALALQPLPIYGKGENVRDWLYVLDHCKAIDLIFHKGKAGETYNIGGHNERNNITIVKTICAILDNERPRADGKKYADLITFVADRAGHDFRYAIDANKLETELGWKADETFDTGIVKTVEWYLK
;
A
#
# COMPACT_ATOMS: atom_id res chain seq x y z
N ASP A 1 15.37 28.28 1.73
CA ASP A 1 16.52 29.20 1.74
C ASP A 1 16.25 30.45 2.59
N THR A 2 15.05 31.03 2.52
CA THR A 2 14.76 32.34 3.20
C THR A 2 15.00 32.30 4.71
N TYR A 3 14.68 31.19 5.39
CA TYR A 3 14.78 31.10 6.85
C TYR A 3 15.87 30.13 7.32
N HIS A 4 16.68 29.57 6.40
CA HIS A 4 17.75 28.61 6.71
C HIS A 4 17.29 27.45 7.64
N MET A 5 16.03 26.99 7.46
CA MET A 5 15.48 25.92 8.26
C MET A 5 16.20 24.59 7.95
N PRO A 6 16.57 23.81 8.97
CA PRO A 6 17.15 22.49 8.79
C PRO A 6 16.04 21.49 8.41
N VAL A 7 15.74 21.37 7.12
CA VAL A 7 14.68 20.48 6.61
C VAL A 7 15.26 19.30 5.86
N SER A 8 14.61 18.14 5.96
CA SER A 8 14.81 17.00 5.08
C SER A 8 13.51 16.73 4.31
N ILE A 9 13.63 16.20 3.10
CA ILE A 9 12.48 15.86 2.26
C ILE A 9 12.34 14.34 2.24
N THR A 10 11.13 13.83 2.46
CA THR A 10 10.82 12.40 2.28
C THR A 10 9.89 12.20 1.09
N ARG A 11 10.13 11.13 0.33
CA ARG A 11 9.25 10.65 -0.74
C ARG A 11 8.99 9.18 -0.50
N CYS A 12 7.73 8.78 -0.47
CA CYS A 12 7.37 7.39 -0.17
C CYS A 12 6.67 6.71 -1.35
N SER A 13 6.74 5.39 -1.36
CA SER A 13 5.92 4.53 -2.21
C SER A 13 4.45 4.49 -1.74
N ASN A 14 3.61 3.67 -2.36
CA ASN A 14 2.20 3.58 -1.99
C ASN A 14 2.04 3.03 -0.58
N ASN A 15 1.50 3.84 0.32
CA ASN A 15 1.22 3.40 1.69
C ASN A 15 -0.07 2.61 1.76
N TYR A 16 -0.14 1.67 2.70
CA TYR A 16 -1.35 0.97 3.07
C TYR A 16 -1.32 0.59 4.57
N GLY A 17 -2.49 0.31 5.12
CA GLY A 17 -2.62 -0.07 6.52
C GLY A 17 -3.91 0.46 7.15
N PRO A 18 -4.02 0.37 8.49
CA PRO A 18 -5.14 0.91 9.24
C PRO A 18 -5.41 2.39 8.99
N LYS A 19 -6.69 2.78 9.03
CA LYS A 19 -7.15 4.18 8.92
C LYS A 19 -6.81 4.88 7.58
N GLN A 20 -6.47 4.14 6.53
CA GLN A 20 -6.28 4.72 5.21
C GLN A 20 -7.63 5.23 4.67
N HIS A 21 -7.60 6.35 3.93
CA HIS A 21 -8.77 6.96 3.32
C HIS A 21 -9.51 5.96 2.40
N HIS A 22 -10.82 5.85 2.56
CA HIS A 22 -11.67 4.83 1.91
C HIS A 22 -11.65 4.83 0.37
N GLU A 23 -11.28 5.94 -0.28
CA GLU A 23 -11.14 6.00 -1.75
C GLU A 23 -9.87 5.31 -2.29
N LYS A 24 -8.92 4.95 -1.42
CA LYS A 24 -7.70 4.25 -1.83
C LYS A 24 -7.99 2.78 -2.11
N LEU A 25 -7.18 2.17 -2.99
CA LEU A 25 -7.43 0.82 -3.53
C LEU A 25 -7.74 -0.21 -2.42
N ILE A 26 -6.86 -0.36 -1.44
CA ILE A 26 -6.98 -1.43 -0.43
C ILE A 26 -8.23 -1.26 0.45
N PRO A 27 -8.46 -0.13 1.14
CA PRO A 27 -9.68 0.05 1.91
C PRO A 27 -10.94 -0.05 1.07
N HIS A 28 -10.95 0.56 -0.11
CA HIS A 28 -12.08 0.52 -1.02
C HIS A 28 -12.49 -0.91 -1.41
N ILE A 29 -11.52 -1.77 -1.73
CA ILE A 29 -11.77 -3.18 -2.05
C ILE A 29 -12.30 -3.93 -0.84
N ILE A 30 -11.72 -3.73 0.36
CA ILE A 30 -12.18 -4.38 1.58
C ILE A 30 -13.65 -3.99 1.89
N GLU A 31 -13.95 -2.70 1.89
CA GLU A 31 -15.29 -2.19 2.18
C GLU A 31 -16.33 -2.71 1.18
N LYS A 32 -16.03 -2.66 -0.12
CA LYS A 32 -16.92 -3.19 -1.15
C LYS A 32 -17.11 -4.70 -1.05
N ALA A 33 -16.05 -5.44 -0.78
CA ALA A 33 -16.13 -6.89 -0.61
C ALA A 33 -17.06 -7.25 0.56
N LEU A 34 -16.89 -6.61 1.71
CA LEU A 34 -17.74 -6.81 2.88
C LEU A 34 -19.19 -6.42 2.65
N ALA A 35 -19.42 -5.41 1.80
CA ALA A 35 -20.76 -5.00 1.37
C ALA A 35 -21.32 -5.86 0.22
N LEU A 36 -20.60 -6.91 -0.23
CA LEU A 36 -20.96 -7.77 -1.37
C LEU A 36 -21.21 -7.00 -2.67
N GLN A 37 -20.50 -5.88 -2.87
CA GLN A 37 -20.57 -5.04 -4.06
C GLN A 37 -19.50 -5.43 -5.07
N PRO A 38 -19.68 -5.09 -6.38
CA PRO A 38 -18.66 -5.31 -7.39
C PRO A 38 -17.31 -4.66 -7.01
N LEU A 39 -16.19 -5.39 -7.23
CA LEU A 39 -14.83 -4.94 -6.98
C LEU A 39 -14.22 -4.42 -8.29
N PRO A 40 -14.22 -3.10 -8.54
CA PRO A 40 -13.79 -2.55 -9.82
C PRO A 40 -12.27 -2.62 -9.96
N ILE A 41 -11.81 -3.19 -11.05
CA ILE A 41 -10.40 -3.21 -11.45
C ILE A 41 -10.25 -2.49 -12.77
N TYR A 42 -9.42 -1.44 -12.79
CA TYR A 42 -9.13 -0.67 -13.99
C TYR A 42 -8.29 -1.48 -14.98
N GLY A 43 -8.68 -1.48 -16.26
CA GLY A 43 -8.04 -2.24 -17.32
C GLY A 43 -7.98 -3.73 -16.98
N LYS A 44 -6.80 -4.33 -17.01
CA LYS A 44 -6.55 -5.71 -16.58
C LYS A 44 -6.00 -5.82 -15.14
N GLY A 45 -5.80 -4.68 -14.47
CA GLY A 45 -5.19 -4.62 -13.14
C GLY A 45 -3.70 -4.90 -13.12
N GLU A 46 -3.02 -4.75 -14.25
CA GLU A 46 -1.59 -5.04 -14.42
C GLU A 46 -0.65 -3.92 -13.93
N ASN A 47 -1.22 -2.75 -13.59
CA ASN A 47 -0.44 -1.63 -13.08
C ASN A 47 0.29 -2.01 -11.80
N VAL A 48 1.61 -1.83 -11.79
CA VAL A 48 2.50 -2.21 -10.68
C VAL A 48 2.81 -1.01 -9.78
N ARG A 49 2.73 -1.23 -8.48
CA ARG A 49 3.11 -0.26 -7.45
C ARG A 49 3.98 -0.95 -6.40
N ASP A 50 4.91 -0.19 -5.82
CA ASP A 50 5.59 -0.60 -4.60
C ASP A 50 4.72 -0.22 -3.40
N TRP A 51 4.56 -1.14 -2.44
CA TRP A 51 3.65 -1.02 -1.31
C TRP A 51 4.41 -1.01 0.01
N LEU A 52 4.13 0.00 0.82
CA LEU A 52 4.78 0.24 2.10
C LEU A 52 3.75 0.24 3.23
N TYR A 53 3.94 -0.62 4.22
CA TYR A 53 3.07 -0.63 5.40
C TYR A 53 3.22 0.67 6.19
N VAL A 54 2.11 1.26 6.63
CA VAL A 54 2.08 2.61 7.19
C VAL A 54 2.96 2.78 8.42
N LEU A 55 3.05 1.77 9.30
CA LEU A 55 3.91 1.87 10.49
C LEU A 55 5.39 1.85 10.14
N ASP A 56 5.80 1.14 9.10
CA ASP A 56 7.18 1.18 8.61
C ASP A 56 7.51 2.56 8.03
N HIS A 57 6.56 3.17 7.31
CA HIS A 57 6.73 4.56 6.87
C HIS A 57 6.90 5.53 8.06
N CYS A 58 6.08 5.39 9.11
CA CYS A 58 6.21 6.21 10.31
C CYS A 58 7.59 6.05 10.98
N LYS A 59 8.08 4.81 11.10
CA LYS A 59 9.42 4.52 11.63
C LYS A 59 10.53 5.15 10.77
N ALA A 60 10.38 5.12 9.44
CA ALA A 60 11.33 5.75 8.54
C ALA A 60 11.36 7.28 8.72
N ILE A 61 10.20 7.93 8.84
CA ILE A 61 10.11 9.38 9.08
C ILE A 61 10.76 9.74 10.43
N ASP A 62 10.46 8.98 11.48
CA ASP A 62 11.04 9.19 12.81
C ASP A 62 12.58 9.05 12.78
N LEU A 63 13.09 8.03 12.11
CA LEU A 63 14.52 7.82 11.95
C LEU A 63 15.18 8.98 11.18
N ILE A 64 14.57 9.43 10.06
CA ILE A 64 15.07 10.54 9.26
C ILE A 64 15.05 11.85 10.08
N PHE A 65 14.01 12.07 10.87
CA PHE A 65 13.91 13.26 11.73
C PHE A 65 15.07 13.32 12.74
N HIS A 66 15.44 12.19 13.35
CA HIS A 66 16.47 12.14 14.39
C HIS A 66 17.90 11.98 13.85
N LYS A 67 18.08 11.33 12.70
CA LYS A 67 19.40 10.94 12.18
C LYS A 67 19.68 11.38 10.74
N GLY A 68 18.68 11.87 10.04
CA GLY A 68 18.84 12.35 8.67
C GLY A 68 19.66 13.66 8.62
N LYS A 69 20.28 13.89 7.47
CA LYS A 69 21.04 15.13 7.21
C LYS A 69 20.08 16.21 6.69
N ALA A 70 20.16 17.40 7.28
CA ALA A 70 19.43 18.56 6.80
C ALA A 70 19.82 18.89 5.35
N GLY A 71 18.84 19.28 4.54
CA GLY A 71 19.00 19.56 3.12
C GLY A 71 18.88 18.33 2.21
N GLU A 72 18.84 17.11 2.76
CA GLU A 72 18.83 15.89 1.99
C GLU A 72 17.40 15.38 1.70
N THR A 73 17.30 14.62 0.61
CA THR A 73 16.05 13.90 0.25
C THR A 73 16.24 12.40 0.47
N TYR A 74 15.27 11.78 1.14
CA TYR A 74 15.22 10.35 1.39
C TYR A 74 13.98 9.74 0.75
N ASN A 75 14.19 8.75 -0.11
CA ASN A 75 13.12 7.92 -0.62
C ASN A 75 12.85 6.78 0.37
N ILE A 76 11.56 6.46 0.56
CA ILE A 76 11.11 5.41 1.49
C ILE A 76 10.25 4.43 0.68
N GLY A 77 10.75 3.22 0.45
CA GLY A 77 10.09 2.17 -0.33
C GLY A 77 10.03 0.85 0.43
N GLY A 78 9.07 0.00 0.07
CA GLY A 78 8.84 -1.27 0.73
C GLY A 78 9.52 -2.47 0.07
N HIS A 79 10.08 -2.32 -1.14
CA HIS A 79 10.52 -3.42 -2.00
C HIS A 79 9.43 -4.49 -2.23
N ASN A 80 8.18 -4.07 -2.20
CA ASN A 80 7.00 -4.93 -2.31
C ASN A 80 6.18 -4.58 -3.55
N GLU A 81 6.78 -4.73 -4.73
CA GLU A 81 6.08 -4.49 -5.98
C GLU A 81 4.99 -5.53 -6.21
N ARG A 82 3.76 -5.07 -6.42
CA ARG A 82 2.59 -5.90 -6.74
C ARG A 82 1.71 -5.19 -7.75
N ASN A 83 1.10 -5.95 -8.65
CA ASN A 83 0.06 -5.43 -9.50
C ASN A 83 -1.30 -5.42 -8.80
N ASN A 84 -2.20 -4.54 -9.26
CA ASN A 84 -3.49 -4.31 -8.62
C ASN A 84 -4.35 -5.57 -8.54
N ILE A 85 -4.38 -6.41 -9.59
CA ILE A 85 -5.18 -7.63 -9.59
C ILE A 85 -4.71 -8.63 -8.55
N THR A 86 -3.40 -8.77 -8.33
CA THR A 86 -2.84 -9.63 -7.29
C THR A 86 -3.26 -9.15 -5.91
N ILE A 87 -3.19 -7.84 -5.66
CA ILE A 87 -3.64 -7.26 -4.37
C ILE A 87 -5.09 -7.58 -4.08
N VAL A 88 -5.97 -7.34 -5.07
CA VAL A 88 -7.40 -7.61 -4.91
C VAL A 88 -7.67 -9.08 -4.63
N LYS A 89 -7.02 -9.99 -5.38
CA LYS A 89 -7.14 -11.44 -5.14
C LYS A 89 -6.63 -11.85 -3.77
N THR A 90 -5.52 -11.27 -3.30
CA THR A 90 -4.99 -11.54 -1.96
C THR A 90 -5.98 -11.10 -0.87
N ILE A 91 -6.57 -9.90 -0.99
CA ILE A 91 -7.60 -9.41 -0.07
C ILE A 91 -8.80 -10.36 -0.06
N CYS A 92 -9.29 -10.77 -1.24
CA CYS A 92 -10.40 -11.72 -1.34
C CYS A 92 -10.10 -13.05 -0.65
N ALA A 93 -8.89 -13.61 -0.85
CA ALA A 93 -8.48 -14.85 -0.22
C ALA A 93 -8.41 -14.74 1.31
N ILE A 94 -7.92 -13.64 1.85
CA ILE A 94 -7.90 -13.39 3.29
C ILE A 94 -9.34 -13.28 3.83
N LEU A 95 -10.21 -12.52 3.15
CA LEU A 95 -11.61 -12.41 3.55
C LEU A 95 -12.38 -13.74 3.47
N ASP A 96 -12.09 -14.58 2.46
CA ASP A 96 -12.67 -15.92 2.34
C ASP A 96 -12.31 -16.82 3.54
N ASN A 97 -11.13 -16.59 4.14
CA ASN A 97 -10.67 -17.34 5.31
C ASN A 97 -11.22 -16.75 6.62
N GLU A 98 -11.10 -15.44 6.81
CA GLU A 98 -11.42 -14.78 8.07
C GLU A 98 -12.94 -14.52 8.25
N ARG A 99 -13.66 -14.28 7.16
CA ARG A 99 -15.08 -13.95 7.14
C ARG A 99 -15.77 -14.51 5.88
N PRO A 100 -15.92 -15.86 5.77
CA PRO A 100 -16.55 -16.49 4.61
C PRO A 100 -17.94 -15.91 4.33
N ARG A 101 -18.30 -15.82 3.05
CA ARG A 101 -19.62 -15.37 2.63
C ARG A 101 -20.70 -16.38 3.00
N ALA A 102 -21.84 -15.88 3.47
CA ALA A 102 -22.97 -16.71 3.86
C ALA A 102 -23.61 -17.49 2.68
N ASP A 103 -23.44 -16.99 1.44
CA ASP A 103 -23.93 -17.63 0.22
C ASP A 103 -23.01 -18.73 -0.32
N GLY A 104 -21.89 -19.03 0.37
CA GLY A 104 -20.90 -20.04 -0.01
C GLY A 104 -20.03 -19.69 -1.21
N LYS A 105 -20.20 -18.49 -1.80
CA LYS A 105 -19.38 -18.02 -2.92
C LYS A 105 -18.08 -17.39 -2.44
N LYS A 106 -17.15 -17.16 -3.37
CA LYS A 106 -15.88 -16.49 -3.11
C LYS A 106 -15.99 -14.98 -3.29
N TYR A 107 -15.23 -14.21 -2.49
CA TYR A 107 -15.15 -12.76 -2.70
C TYR A 107 -14.55 -12.40 -4.06
N ALA A 108 -13.66 -13.23 -4.60
CA ALA A 108 -13.10 -13.04 -5.93
C ALA A 108 -14.14 -13.04 -7.05
N ASP A 109 -15.31 -13.67 -6.86
CA ASP A 109 -16.42 -13.66 -7.82
C ASP A 109 -17.04 -12.27 -8.03
N LEU A 110 -16.75 -11.34 -7.11
CA LEU A 110 -17.19 -9.94 -7.20
C LEU A 110 -16.28 -9.07 -8.08
N ILE A 111 -15.13 -9.58 -8.53
CA ILE A 111 -14.19 -8.82 -9.36
C ILE A 111 -14.84 -8.44 -10.68
N THR A 112 -14.77 -7.16 -11.02
CA THR A 112 -15.32 -6.60 -12.25
C THR A 112 -14.29 -5.71 -12.92
N PHE A 113 -13.99 -5.96 -14.18
CA PHE A 113 -13.07 -5.13 -14.95
C PHE A 113 -13.78 -3.93 -15.55
N VAL A 114 -13.20 -2.75 -15.38
CA VAL A 114 -13.72 -1.48 -15.90
C VAL A 114 -12.69 -0.81 -16.82
N ALA A 115 -13.13 0.15 -17.62
CA ALA A 115 -12.24 0.89 -18.52
C ALA A 115 -11.08 1.54 -17.73
N ASP A 116 -9.86 1.46 -18.27
CA ASP A 116 -8.71 2.06 -17.64
C ASP A 116 -8.75 3.60 -17.74
N ARG A 117 -8.07 4.26 -16.84
CA ARG A 117 -7.96 5.72 -16.82
C ARG A 117 -6.92 6.19 -17.85
N ALA A 118 -7.23 7.28 -18.55
CA ALA A 118 -6.25 7.93 -19.42
C ALA A 118 -5.03 8.38 -18.60
N GLY A 119 -3.82 8.09 -19.12
CA GLY A 119 -2.57 8.46 -18.44
C GLY A 119 -2.25 7.65 -17.18
N HIS A 120 -2.82 6.47 -17.02
CA HIS A 120 -2.55 5.61 -15.87
C HIS A 120 -1.15 4.99 -15.97
N ASP A 121 -0.23 5.36 -15.07
CA ASP A 121 1.13 4.81 -15.04
C ASP A 121 1.13 3.30 -14.93
N PHE A 122 1.83 2.63 -15.84
CA PHE A 122 1.96 1.18 -15.82
C PHE A 122 2.75 0.69 -14.60
N ARG A 123 3.88 1.34 -14.28
CA ARG A 123 4.70 0.99 -13.12
C ARG A 123 5.19 2.24 -12.40
N TYR A 124 5.02 2.23 -11.09
CA TYR A 124 5.57 3.22 -10.18
C TYR A 124 6.26 2.52 -9.00
N ALA A 125 7.58 2.67 -8.92
CA ALA A 125 8.40 2.15 -7.84
C ALA A 125 9.43 3.19 -7.43
N ILE A 126 10.01 3.04 -6.25
CA ILE A 126 10.96 3.99 -5.68
C ILE A 126 12.23 3.27 -5.25
N ASP A 127 13.38 3.91 -5.44
CA ASP A 127 14.67 3.42 -4.94
C ASP A 127 14.92 3.99 -3.54
N ALA A 128 14.91 3.11 -2.53
CA ALA A 128 15.14 3.43 -1.12
C ALA A 128 16.59 3.15 -0.65
N ASN A 129 17.49 2.76 -1.52
CA ASN A 129 18.86 2.34 -1.18
C ASN A 129 19.61 3.37 -0.32
N LYS A 130 19.42 4.68 -0.56
CA LYS A 130 20.06 5.72 0.24
C LYS A 130 19.67 5.65 1.71
N LEU A 131 18.37 5.51 2.01
CA LEU A 131 17.87 5.41 3.38
C LEU A 131 18.41 4.15 4.06
N GLU A 132 18.44 3.04 3.33
CA GLU A 132 18.94 1.77 3.83
C GLU A 132 20.45 1.80 4.14
N THR A 133 21.23 2.38 3.23
CA THR A 133 22.70 2.40 3.37
C THR A 133 23.18 3.46 4.36
N GLU A 134 22.59 4.64 4.38
CA GLU A 134 23.02 5.74 5.23
C GLU A 134 22.47 5.65 6.66
N LEU A 135 21.21 5.21 6.83
CA LEU A 135 20.54 5.19 8.13
C LEU A 135 20.19 3.79 8.63
N GLY A 136 20.45 2.74 7.84
CA GLY A 136 20.21 1.34 8.22
C GLY A 136 18.74 0.96 8.34
N TRP A 137 17.83 1.76 7.74
CA TRP A 137 16.41 1.46 7.80
C TRP A 137 16.03 0.32 6.84
N LYS A 138 15.13 -0.53 7.29
CA LYS A 138 14.44 -1.54 6.47
C LYS A 138 13.00 -1.65 6.93
N ALA A 139 12.09 -1.96 5.99
CA ALA A 139 10.72 -2.29 6.33
C ALA A 139 10.67 -3.59 7.16
N ASP A 140 9.89 -3.60 8.24
CA ASP A 140 9.67 -4.79 9.07
C ASP A 140 8.63 -5.72 8.43
N GLU A 141 7.65 -5.14 7.72
CA GLU A 141 6.56 -5.88 7.08
C GLU A 141 6.85 -6.16 5.61
N THR A 142 6.63 -7.40 5.21
CA THR A 142 6.41 -7.72 3.80
C THR A 142 4.98 -7.34 3.41
N PHE A 143 4.68 -7.28 2.10
CA PHE A 143 3.29 -7.08 1.68
C PHE A 143 2.37 -8.17 2.25
N ASP A 144 2.82 -9.42 2.25
CA ASP A 144 1.99 -10.56 2.66
C ASP A 144 1.66 -10.52 4.17
N THR A 145 2.58 -10.06 5.02
CA THR A 145 2.32 -9.90 6.46
C THR A 145 1.50 -8.65 6.78
N GLY A 146 1.82 -7.53 6.14
CA GLY A 146 1.13 -6.26 6.37
C GLY A 146 -0.31 -6.25 5.87
N ILE A 147 -0.61 -6.95 4.74
CA ILE A 147 -1.98 -6.97 4.19
C ILE A 147 -2.93 -7.77 5.11
N VAL A 148 -2.47 -8.86 5.73
CA VAL A 148 -3.26 -9.61 6.71
C VAL A 148 -3.64 -8.69 7.88
N LYS A 149 -2.66 -8.02 8.50
CA LYS A 149 -2.89 -7.06 9.58
C LYS A 149 -3.86 -5.94 9.18
N THR A 150 -3.78 -5.51 7.93
CA THR A 150 -4.68 -4.47 7.40
C THR A 150 -6.10 -4.99 7.30
N VAL A 151 -6.34 -6.14 6.67
CA VAL A 151 -7.67 -6.73 6.55
C VAL A 151 -8.28 -7.02 7.92
N GLU A 152 -7.53 -7.63 8.84
CA GLU A 152 -7.98 -7.90 10.21
C GLU A 152 -8.42 -6.62 10.95
N TRP A 153 -7.73 -5.50 10.69
CA TRP A 153 -8.13 -4.22 11.28
C TRP A 153 -9.50 -3.74 10.79
N TYR A 154 -9.80 -3.92 9.49
CA TYR A 154 -11.10 -3.54 8.91
C TYR A 154 -12.24 -4.53 9.28
N LEU A 155 -11.91 -5.71 9.80
CA LEU A 155 -12.89 -6.69 10.26
C LEU A 155 -13.39 -6.44 11.69
N LYS A 156 -12.70 -5.60 12.46
CA LYS A 156 -13.06 -5.22 13.84
C LYS A 156 -14.14 -4.15 13.86
#